data_9097b9137b35ffcea51edfa7b4e1bcc8
#
_entry.id   9097b9137b35ffcea51edfa7b4e1bcc8
#
_cell.length_a   1.000
_cell.length_b   1.000
_cell.length_c   1.000
_cell.angle_alpha   90.00
_cell.angle_beta   90.00
_cell.angle_gamma   90.00
#
_symmetry.space_group_name_H-M   'P 1'
#
loop_
_entity.id
_entity.type
_entity.pdbx_description
1 polymer ?
#
loop_
_entity_poly.entity_id
_entity_poly.type
_entity_poly.pdbx_seq_one_letter_code
_entity_poly.pdbx_strand_id
1 'polypeptide(L)'
;MKIILIIILILSFNYTKAQVKNQNNDFEAPLKIPLILSGTFGELRSNHFHSGIDFKTNQEIGIPIFSPASGYVSRIKVSPTGFGKAIYITHENGFTTVYAHLEKFNEEINQYIFDKQYALKQFSLDISIEKEKFKIQLGDTIGYTGNSGSSSGPHLHFEI
;
A
#
# COMPACT_ATOMS: atom_id res chain seq x y z
N MET A 1 -76.74 15.51 -7.24
CA MET A 1 -75.44 16.16 -7.14
C MET A 1 -74.47 15.13 -6.61
N LYS A 2 -73.57 14.60 -7.46
CA LYS A 2 -72.51 13.63 -7.06
C LYS A 2 -71.26 14.39 -6.77
N ILE A 3 -70.76 14.36 -5.51
CA ILE A 3 -69.52 14.94 -5.09
C ILE A 3 -68.41 13.89 -5.42
N ILE A 4 -67.52 14.25 -6.36
CA ILE A 4 -66.36 13.46 -6.70
C ILE A 4 -65.26 13.87 -5.73
N LEU A 5 -64.86 12.93 -4.85
CA LEU A 5 -63.75 13.11 -3.92
C LEU A 5 -62.44 12.75 -4.68
N ILE A 6 -61.66 13.75 -5.03
CA ILE A 6 -60.32 13.55 -5.63
C ILE A 6 -59.33 13.32 -4.49
N ILE A 7 -58.89 12.05 -4.34
CA ILE A 7 -57.78 11.69 -3.46
C ILE A 7 -56.50 11.97 -4.21
N ILE A 8 -55.81 13.06 -3.84
CA ILE A 8 -54.44 13.32 -4.32
C ILE A 8 -53.50 12.46 -3.51
N LEU A 9 -53.01 11.38 -4.14
CA LEU A 9 -51.96 10.53 -3.58
C LEU A 9 -50.63 11.26 -3.74
N ILE A 10 -50.16 11.93 -2.67
CA ILE A 10 -48.83 12.52 -2.63
C ILE A 10 -47.83 11.38 -2.45
N LEU A 11 -47.27 10.91 -3.54
CA LEU A 11 -46.09 10.04 -3.54
C LEU A 11 -44.90 10.89 -3.08
N SER A 12 -44.59 10.82 -1.80
CA SER A 12 -43.30 11.34 -1.28
C SER A 12 -42.18 10.45 -1.80
N PHE A 13 -41.57 10.87 -2.88
CA PHE A 13 -40.28 10.34 -3.31
C PHE A 13 -39.23 10.74 -2.25
N ASN A 14 -38.93 9.82 -1.36
CA ASN A 14 -37.73 9.92 -0.55
C ASN A 14 -36.50 9.78 -1.47
N TYR A 15 -36.01 10.89 -1.97
CA TYR A 15 -34.66 10.97 -2.53
C TYR A 15 -33.70 10.70 -1.41
N THR A 16 -33.30 9.45 -1.19
CA THR A 16 -32.07 9.13 -0.50
C THR A 16 -30.94 9.70 -1.35
N LYS A 17 -30.48 10.89 -1.02
CA LYS A 17 -29.18 11.37 -1.49
C LYS A 17 -28.19 10.33 -0.98
N ALA A 18 -27.73 9.43 -1.86
CA ALA A 18 -26.50 8.72 -1.62
C ALA A 18 -25.45 9.83 -1.46
N GLN A 19 -25.06 10.11 -0.23
CA GLN A 19 -23.86 10.89 0.02
C GLN A 19 -22.73 10.04 -0.53
N VAL A 20 -22.30 10.38 -1.74
CA VAL A 20 -20.95 10.03 -2.16
C VAL A 20 -20.06 10.71 -1.13
N LYS A 21 -19.64 9.93 -0.13
CA LYS A 21 -18.59 10.33 0.79
C LYS A 21 -17.41 10.60 -0.12
N ASN A 22 -17.11 11.88 -0.33
CA ASN A 22 -15.91 12.29 -1.03
C ASN A 22 -14.78 11.80 -0.14
N GLN A 23 -14.36 10.54 -0.36
CA GLN A 23 -13.17 10.03 0.26
C GLN A 23 -12.07 10.83 -0.41
N ASN A 24 -11.51 11.79 0.31
CA ASN A 24 -10.23 12.35 -0.05
C ASN A 24 -9.30 11.13 -0.17
N ASN A 25 -9.03 10.73 -1.41
CA ASN A 25 -8.08 9.66 -1.71
C ASN A 25 -6.64 10.19 -1.59
N ASP A 26 -6.45 11.18 -0.71
CA ASP A 26 -5.17 11.82 -0.52
C ASP A 26 -4.26 10.86 0.25
N PHE A 27 -3.24 10.39 -0.44
CA PHE A 27 -2.14 9.68 0.19
C PHE A 27 -1.08 10.70 0.62
N GLU A 28 -0.58 10.55 1.84
CA GLU A 28 0.59 11.30 2.28
C GLU A 28 1.88 10.73 1.67
N ALA A 29 2.95 11.50 1.76
CA ALA A 29 4.26 11.06 1.26
C ALA A 29 4.79 9.87 2.07
N PRO A 30 5.27 8.79 1.41
CA PRO A 30 5.82 7.62 2.11
C PRO A 30 7.20 7.87 2.72
N LEU A 31 7.87 8.97 2.39
CA LEU A 31 9.17 9.37 2.91
C LEU A 31 9.13 10.80 3.41
N LYS A 32 9.87 11.09 4.49
CA LYS A 32 10.05 12.46 5.05
C LYS A 32 11.35 13.11 4.58
N ILE A 33 11.76 12.84 3.34
CA ILE A 33 12.88 13.47 2.64
C ILE A 33 12.36 14.09 1.34
N PRO A 34 13.11 14.95 0.65
CA PRO A 34 12.71 15.48 -0.67
C PRO A 34 12.41 14.32 -1.64
N LEU A 35 11.19 14.30 -2.21
CA LEU A 35 10.76 13.25 -3.13
C LEU A 35 11.31 13.51 -4.54
N ILE A 36 12.46 12.94 -4.83
CA ILE A 36 13.11 13.01 -6.14
C ILE A 36 12.99 11.64 -6.80
N LEU A 37 12.46 11.60 -8.02
CA LEU A 37 12.31 10.36 -8.76
C LEU A 37 13.62 9.92 -9.40
N SER A 38 13.86 8.61 -9.42
CA SER A 38 14.90 7.91 -10.20
C SER A 38 14.31 6.99 -11.27
N GLY A 39 13.01 6.67 -11.17
CA GLY A 39 12.25 5.89 -12.14
C GLY A 39 10.78 6.35 -12.16
N THR A 40 10.17 6.34 -13.34
CA THR A 40 8.78 6.75 -13.55
C THR A 40 7.90 5.56 -13.90
N PHE A 41 6.60 5.69 -13.60
CA PHE A 41 5.61 4.69 -13.98
C PHE A 41 5.58 4.48 -15.51
N GLY A 42 5.50 3.21 -15.92
CA GLY A 42 5.44 2.85 -17.35
C GLY A 42 6.78 2.96 -18.11
N GLU A 43 7.86 3.32 -17.44
CA GLU A 43 9.20 3.33 -18.03
C GLU A 43 9.58 1.92 -18.52
N LEU A 44 10.13 1.83 -19.72
CA LEU A 44 10.59 0.55 -20.29
C LEU A 44 11.85 0.06 -19.58
N ARG A 45 11.76 -1.09 -18.98
CA ARG A 45 12.89 -1.84 -18.41
C ARG A 45 13.31 -2.95 -19.38
N SER A 46 14.34 -3.71 -19.06
CA SER A 46 14.90 -4.72 -19.98
C SER A 46 13.89 -5.80 -20.41
N ASN A 47 12.90 -6.14 -19.59
CA ASN A 47 11.95 -7.21 -19.81
C ASN A 47 10.51 -6.93 -19.37
N HIS A 48 10.21 -5.71 -18.87
CA HIS A 48 8.89 -5.30 -18.42
C HIS A 48 8.75 -3.78 -18.40
N PHE A 49 7.53 -3.28 -18.25
CA PHE A 49 7.27 -1.88 -17.90
C PHE A 49 7.35 -1.70 -16.37
N HIS A 50 7.90 -0.57 -15.94
CA HIS A 50 7.98 -0.22 -14.54
C HIS A 50 6.58 -0.02 -13.95
N SER A 51 6.23 -0.81 -12.94
CA SER A 51 4.88 -0.86 -12.34
C SER A 51 4.62 0.23 -11.30
N GLY A 52 5.63 1.01 -10.94
CA GLY A 52 5.54 2.06 -9.93
C GLY A 52 6.41 3.27 -10.23
N ILE A 53 6.79 3.95 -9.17
CA ILE A 53 7.78 5.04 -9.20
C ILE A 53 8.91 4.72 -8.22
N ASP A 54 10.12 5.14 -8.58
CA ASP A 54 11.28 4.96 -7.72
C ASP A 54 11.69 6.29 -7.10
N PHE A 55 11.68 6.38 -5.77
CA PHE A 55 12.17 7.54 -5.01
C PHE A 55 13.64 7.37 -4.65
N LYS A 56 14.46 8.37 -4.99
CA LYS A 56 15.87 8.43 -4.59
C LYS A 56 16.00 8.52 -3.08
N THR A 57 16.93 7.76 -2.53
CA THR A 57 17.30 7.80 -1.11
C THR A 57 18.74 8.29 -0.90
N ASN A 58 19.29 9.06 -1.86
CA ASN A 58 20.67 9.54 -1.86
C ASN A 58 21.71 8.42 -1.67
N GLN A 59 21.41 7.21 -2.18
CA GLN A 59 22.18 5.98 -2.00
C GLN A 59 22.25 5.50 -0.54
N GLU A 60 21.37 5.97 0.33
CA GLU A 60 21.27 5.54 1.71
C GLU A 60 20.22 4.44 1.87
N ILE A 61 20.51 3.49 2.75
CA ILE A 61 19.56 2.49 3.24
C ILE A 61 19.13 2.87 4.67
N GLY A 62 18.00 2.29 5.14
CA GLY A 62 17.55 2.50 6.52
C GLY A 62 16.76 3.77 6.75
N ILE A 63 16.36 4.50 5.70
CA ILE A 63 15.44 5.64 5.83
C ILE A 63 14.05 5.10 6.16
N PRO A 64 13.37 5.60 7.22
CA PRO A 64 12.03 5.15 7.57
C PRO A 64 11.02 5.38 6.44
N ILE A 65 10.18 4.37 6.20
CA ILE A 65 9.06 4.41 5.26
C ILE A 65 7.77 4.47 6.08
N PHE A 66 6.90 5.41 5.73
CA PHE A 66 5.65 5.66 6.43
C PHE A 66 4.46 5.24 5.59
N SER A 67 3.41 4.74 6.25
CA SER A 67 2.15 4.46 5.56
C SER A 67 1.46 5.77 5.16
N PRO A 68 1.06 5.93 3.89
CA PRO A 68 0.43 7.15 3.39
C PRO A 68 -1.05 7.26 3.76
N ALA A 69 -1.65 6.21 4.29
CA ALA A 69 -3.03 6.16 4.77
C ALA A 69 -3.22 4.98 5.73
N SER A 70 -4.29 5.01 6.53
CA SER A 70 -4.67 3.87 7.37
C SER A 70 -5.10 2.66 6.54
N GLY A 71 -4.87 1.46 7.06
CA GLY A 71 -5.19 0.21 6.40
C GLY A 71 -4.70 -1.01 7.16
N TYR A 72 -4.32 -2.04 6.43
CA TYR A 72 -3.74 -3.27 6.98
C TYR A 72 -2.75 -3.89 6.01
N VAL A 73 -1.76 -4.60 6.53
CA VAL A 73 -0.84 -5.38 5.69
C VAL A 73 -1.61 -6.55 5.08
N SER A 74 -1.72 -6.57 3.77
CA SER A 74 -2.45 -7.63 3.04
C SER A 74 -1.54 -8.73 2.49
N ARG A 75 -0.26 -8.42 2.22
CA ARG A 75 0.72 -9.37 1.70
C ARG A 75 2.13 -8.94 2.06
N ILE A 76 2.99 -9.92 2.29
CA ILE A 76 4.44 -9.72 2.46
C ILE A 76 5.19 -10.67 1.54
N LYS A 77 6.20 -10.16 0.90
CA LYS A 77 7.10 -10.94 0.04
C LYS A 77 8.55 -10.76 0.47
N VAL A 78 9.28 -11.86 0.50
CA VAL A 78 10.75 -11.89 0.66
C VAL A 78 11.31 -12.76 -0.45
N SER A 79 12.20 -12.22 -1.25
CA SER A 79 12.81 -12.92 -2.38
C SER A 79 14.25 -12.45 -2.58
N PRO A 80 15.18 -13.30 -3.04
CA PRO A 80 16.51 -12.85 -3.45
C PRO A 80 16.51 -12.03 -4.75
N THR A 81 15.39 -12.05 -5.50
CA THR A 81 15.25 -11.37 -6.80
C THR A 81 13.95 -10.57 -6.86
N GLY A 82 13.71 -9.83 -7.96
CA GLY A 82 12.53 -9.00 -8.17
C GLY A 82 12.43 -7.91 -7.10
N PHE A 83 11.30 -7.80 -6.45
CA PHE A 83 11.04 -6.79 -5.41
C PHE A 83 11.87 -6.96 -4.12
N GLY A 84 12.58 -8.07 -3.94
CA GLY A 84 13.31 -8.33 -2.71
C GLY A 84 12.38 -8.50 -1.52
N LYS A 85 12.56 -7.68 -0.49
CA LYS A 85 11.61 -7.53 0.61
C LYS A 85 10.56 -6.49 0.21
N ALA A 86 9.31 -6.91 0.15
CA ALA A 86 8.19 -6.03 -0.20
C ALA A 86 7.00 -6.21 0.74
N ILE A 87 6.30 -5.11 1.01
CA ILE A 87 5.08 -5.08 1.81
C ILE A 87 3.96 -4.43 1.01
N TYR A 88 2.76 -4.99 1.13
CA TYR A 88 1.53 -4.53 0.49
C TYR A 88 0.55 -4.12 1.56
N ILE A 89 0.03 -2.91 1.48
CA ILE A 89 -0.94 -2.37 2.43
C ILE A 89 -2.23 -2.03 1.69
N THR A 90 -3.32 -2.69 2.08
CA THR A 90 -4.66 -2.37 1.58
C THR A 90 -5.30 -1.34 2.49
N HIS A 91 -5.71 -0.22 1.91
CA HIS A 91 -6.26 0.94 2.61
C HIS A 91 -7.79 0.94 2.63
N GLU A 92 -8.37 1.72 3.54
CA GLU A 92 -9.83 1.81 3.70
C GLU A 92 -10.54 2.38 2.47
N ASN A 93 -9.83 3.14 1.64
CA ASN A 93 -10.33 3.68 0.36
C ASN A 93 -10.34 2.64 -0.79
N GLY A 94 -9.90 1.40 -0.54
CA GLY A 94 -9.88 0.30 -1.50
C GLY A 94 -8.61 0.20 -2.34
N PHE A 95 -7.68 1.15 -2.26
CA PHE A 95 -6.39 1.06 -2.91
C PHE A 95 -5.42 0.17 -2.13
N THR A 96 -4.42 -0.34 -2.83
CA THR A 96 -3.29 -1.05 -2.21
C THR A 96 -2.00 -0.38 -2.61
N THR A 97 -1.19 -0.02 -1.61
CA THR A 97 0.16 0.49 -1.84
C THR A 97 1.20 -0.60 -1.68
N VAL A 98 2.25 -0.54 -2.49
CA VAL A 98 3.36 -1.49 -2.49
C VAL A 98 4.66 -0.76 -2.23
N TYR A 99 5.48 -1.32 -1.38
CA TYR A 99 6.82 -0.81 -1.04
C TYR A 99 7.81 -1.93 -1.25
N ALA A 100 8.80 -1.72 -2.10
CA ALA A 100 9.76 -2.76 -2.43
C ALA A 100 11.22 -2.31 -2.25
N HIS A 101 12.12 -3.29 -2.41
CA HIS A 101 13.56 -3.18 -2.18
C HIS A 101 13.94 -2.83 -0.74
N LEU A 102 13.07 -3.16 0.24
CA LEU A 102 13.27 -2.81 1.65
C LEU A 102 14.54 -3.44 2.22
N GLU A 103 15.19 -2.73 3.16
CA GLU A 103 16.24 -3.30 4.01
C GLU A 103 15.62 -4.22 5.07
N LYS A 104 14.59 -3.72 5.75
CA LYS A 104 13.82 -4.48 6.74
C LYS A 104 12.40 -3.91 6.88
N PHE A 105 11.49 -4.71 7.37
CA PHE A 105 10.17 -4.27 7.83
C PHE A 105 10.29 -3.60 9.21
N ASN A 106 9.19 -3.06 9.75
CA ASN A 106 9.16 -2.68 11.17
C ASN A 106 9.39 -3.91 12.06
N GLU A 107 9.66 -3.70 13.34
CA GLU A 107 10.12 -4.77 14.23
C GLU A 107 9.12 -5.92 14.35
N GLU A 108 7.83 -5.60 14.50
CA GLU A 108 6.77 -6.61 14.67
C GLU A 108 6.64 -7.52 13.43
N ILE A 109 6.58 -6.90 12.25
CA ILE A 109 6.48 -7.63 10.98
C ILE A 109 7.77 -8.41 10.72
N ASN A 110 8.91 -7.83 11.04
CA ASN A 110 10.21 -8.46 10.81
C ASN A 110 10.35 -9.73 11.67
N GLN A 111 9.94 -9.69 12.94
CA GLN A 111 9.92 -10.87 13.81
C GLN A 111 8.97 -11.94 13.28
N TYR A 112 7.78 -11.55 12.83
CA TYR A 112 6.82 -12.51 12.25
C TYR A 112 7.38 -13.21 11.00
N ILE A 113 8.04 -12.47 10.12
CA ILE A 113 8.67 -13.05 8.91
C ILE A 113 9.81 -13.97 9.28
N PHE A 114 10.66 -13.58 10.23
CA PHE A 114 11.73 -14.42 10.74
C PHE A 114 11.19 -15.76 11.26
N ASP A 115 10.18 -15.74 12.13
CA ASP A 115 9.57 -16.95 12.66
C ASP A 115 8.98 -17.85 11.57
N LYS A 116 8.33 -17.25 10.56
CA LYS A 116 7.81 -17.98 9.40
C LYS A 116 8.90 -18.63 8.57
N GLN A 117 9.99 -17.92 8.30
CA GLN A 117 11.13 -18.46 7.54
C GLN A 117 11.75 -19.65 8.26
N TYR A 118 11.93 -19.57 9.57
CA TYR A 118 12.48 -20.66 10.37
C TYR A 118 11.52 -21.85 10.45
N ALA A 119 10.24 -21.63 10.69
CA ALA A 119 9.24 -22.68 10.76
C ALA A 119 9.12 -23.45 9.44
N LEU A 120 9.17 -22.73 8.31
CA LEU A 120 9.08 -23.31 6.97
C LEU A 120 10.44 -23.76 6.40
N LYS A 121 11.55 -23.40 7.07
CA LYS A 121 12.93 -23.64 6.59
C LYS A 121 13.16 -23.07 5.17
N GLN A 122 12.61 -21.90 4.90
CA GLN A 122 12.67 -21.24 3.61
C GLN A 122 13.08 -19.79 3.77
N PHE A 123 14.00 -19.33 2.93
CA PHE A 123 14.35 -17.90 2.85
C PHE A 123 13.27 -17.10 2.14
N SER A 124 12.80 -17.59 1.00
CA SER A 124 11.80 -16.90 0.20
C SER A 124 10.40 -17.15 0.75
N LEU A 125 9.64 -16.07 0.93
CA LEU A 125 8.24 -16.10 1.35
C LEU A 125 7.41 -15.23 0.41
N ASP A 126 6.17 -15.66 0.15
CA ASP A 126 5.15 -14.87 -0.50
C ASP A 126 3.82 -15.23 0.15
N ILE A 127 3.39 -14.43 1.13
CA ILE A 127 2.31 -14.80 2.03
C ILE A 127 1.26 -13.70 2.12
N SER A 128 0.00 -14.10 2.01
CA SER A 128 -1.13 -13.25 2.37
C SER A 128 -1.26 -13.15 3.89
N ILE A 129 -1.61 -11.97 4.36
CA ILE A 129 -1.77 -11.67 5.77
C ILE A 129 -3.25 -11.43 6.06
N GLU A 130 -3.75 -12.00 7.14
CA GLU A 130 -5.12 -11.77 7.59
C GLU A 130 -5.32 -10.30 7.98
N LYS A 131 -6.47 -9.73 7.60
CA LYS A 131 -6.81 -8.31 7.76
C LYS A 131 -6.59 -7.77 9.18
N GLU A 132 -6.86 -8.58 10.19
CA GLU A 132 -6.81 -8.16 11.59
C GLU A 132 -5.41 -8.30 12.24
N LYS A 133 -4.45 -8.88 11.50
CA LYS A 133 -3.15 -9.22 12.08
C LYS A 133 -2.22 -8.01 12.24
N PHE A 134 -2.07 -7.20 11.19
CA PHE A 134 -1.22 -6.00 11.22
C PHE A 134 -2.04 -4.82 10.71
N LYS A 135 -2.68 -4.12 11.64
CA LYS A 135 -3.35 -2.85 11.37
C LYS A 135 -2.32 -1.74 11.30
N ILE A 136 -2.50 -0.86 10.33
CA ILE A 136 -1.59 0.25 10.08
C ILE A 136 -2.38 1.55 10.16
N GLN A 137 -1.84 2.52 10.88
CA GLN A 137 -2.37 3.87 10.90
C GLN A 137 -1.60 4.76 9.91
N LEU A 138 -2.24 5.83 9.45
CA LEU A 138 -1.56 6.89 8.71
C LEU A 138 -0.31 7.35 9.47
N GLY A 139 0.84 7.35 8.80
CA GLY A 139 2.12 7.80 9.36
C GLY A 139 2.87 6.77 10.19
N ASP A 140 2.34 5.55 10.35
CA ASP A 140 3.08 4.45 10.99
C ASP A 140 4.33 4.08 10.18
N THR A 141 5.43 3.79 10.86
CA THR A 141 6.63 3.23 10.21
C THR A 141 6.38 1.78 9.84
N ILE A 142 6.41 1.48 8.54
CA ILE A 142 6.14 0.13 8.00
C ILE A 142 7.41 -0.65 7.66
N GLY A 143 8.53 0.05 7.52
CA GLY A 143 9.82 -0.53 7.17
C GLY A 143 10.86 0.54 6.89
N TYR A 144 11.94 0.13 6.25
CA TYR A 144 13.09 0.98 5.99
C TYR A 144 13.60 0.75 4.57
N THR A 145 14.00 1.82 3.89
CA THR A 145 14.55 1.76 2.52
C THR A 145 15.80 0.89 2.45
N GLY A 146 15.99 0.24 1.32
CA GLY A 146 17.08 -0.67 1.14
C GLY A 146 17.52 -0.84 -0.31
N ASN A 147 18.09 -2.01 -0.60
CA ASN A 147 18.59 -2.41 -1.92
C ASN A 147 18.39 -3.92 -2.13
N SER A 148 17.34 -4.52 -1.57
CA SER A 148 17.10 -5.96 -1.68
C SER A 148 16.48 -6.34 -3.03
N GLY A 149 16.63 -7.61 -3.43
CA GLY A 149 16.10 -8.10 -4.70
C GLY A 149 16.90 -7.65 -5.92
N SER A 150 16.21 -7.43 -7.04
CA SER A 150 16.83 -7.00 -8.29
C SER A 150 16.92 -5.48 -8.39
N SER A 151 17.61 -4.86 -7.46
CA SER A 151 17.84 -3.41 -7.42
C SER A 151 19.31 -3.09 -7.71
N SER A 152 19.56 -2.04 -8.48
CA SER A 152 20.90 -1.59 -8.86
C SER A 152 21.52 -0.58 -7.86
N GLY A 153 20.76 -0.11 -6.90
CA GLY A 153 21.18 0.84 -5.87
C GLY A 153 20.06 1.21 -4.93
N PRO A 154 20.36 1.76 -3.74
CA PRO A 154 19.35 2.11 -2.74
C PRO A 154 18.32 3.08 -3.27
N HIS A 155 17.04 2.71 -3.15
CA HIS A 155 15.87 3.52 -3.49
C HIS A 155 14.62 2.93 -2.85
N LEU A 156 13.50 3.65 -2.89
CA LEU A 156 12.20 3.10 -2.58
C LEU A 156 11.41 2.95 -3.88
N HIS A 157 11.07 1.72 -4.25
CA HIS A 157 10.05 1.44 -5.25
C HIS A 157 8.68 1.51 -4.60
N PHE A 158 7.76 2.30 -5.19
CA PHE A 158 6.44 2.57 -4.65
C PHE A 158 5.36 2.42 -5.73
N GLU A 159 4.25 1.73 -5.39
CA GLU A 159 3.08 1.56 -6.26
C GLU A 159 1.79 1.92 -5.53
N ILE A 160 0.77 2.29 -6.28
CA ILE A 160 -0.63 2.42 -5.84
C ILE A 160 -1.53 1.62 -6.80
#